data_8d5da3d7f3f3105a0e87dad93e0a5533
#
_entry.id   8d5da3d7f3f3105a0e87dad93e0a5533
#
_cell.length_a   1.000
_cell.length_b   1.000
_cell.length_c   1.000
_cell.angle_alpha   90.00
_cell.angle_beta   90.00
_cell.angle_gamma   90.00
#
_symmetry.space_group_name_H-M   'P 1'
#
loop_
_entity.id
_entity.type
_entity.pdbx_description
1 polymer ?
#
loop_
_entity_poly.entity_id
_entity_poly.type
_entity_poly.pdbx_seq_one_letter_code
_entity_poly.pdbx_strand_id
1 'polypeptide(L)'
;MRDAKTKAMAGPRPVVFSGPSGAGKSTLLKKLMKEYDGVFGFSVSHTTRNPRPGEENGKGTTCSSSFMTTVTVNHIFMSQYNGSFLYLYKKHVSFFGVSDYHYVTREVMQTAIDNGDFIENAEFSGNMYGTSKAAVQAVQAKNLICILDIDMQGVRNIKRTDLNPIYISIQPPSMAVLEKRLRDRKTESEESLQKRLRAAQVDMEFSKEPGMFDVLIMNDNLEDAYGQLKHALSEEIGMVKKVNMSS
;
A
#
# COMPACT_ATOMS: atom_id res chain seq x y z
N MET A 1 -24.34 -27.13 -13.90
CA MET A 1 -22.97 -27.64 -14.04
C MET A 1 -22.07 -26.41 -14.17
N ARG A 2 -21.41 -26.00 -13.11
CA ARG A 2 -20.42 -24.92 -13.14
C ARG A 2 -19.07 -25.57 -13.33
N ASP A 3 -18.44 -25.26 -14.47
CA ASP A 3 -17.17 -25.87 -14.86
C ASP A 3 -16.06 -25.51 -13.84
N ALA A 4 -15.50 -26.54 -13.24
CA ALA A 4 -14.34 -26.51 -12.37
C ALA A 4 -13.08 -26.26 -13.22
N LYS A 5 -12.86 -25.02 -13.62
CA LYS A 5 -11.61 -24.53 -14.21
C LYS A 5 -11.06 -23.34 -13.45
N THR A 6 -11.14 -23.37 -12.13
CA THR A 6 -10.27 -22.52 -11.32
C THR A 6 -9.02 -23.33 -11.02
N LYS A 7 -8.03 -23.20 -11.91
CA LYS A 7 -6.66 -23.64 -11.61
C LYS A 7 -6.25 -22.90 -10.34
N ALA A 8 -6.22 -23.60 -9.22
CA ALA A 8 -5.82 -23.04 -7.95
C ALA A 8 -4.46 -22.35 -8.14
N MET A 9 -4.42 -21.06 -7.96
CA MET A 9 -3.15 -20.33 -7.86
C MET A 9 -2.41 -20.93 -6.67
N ALA A 10 -1.17 -21.36 -6.89
CA ALA A 10 -0.39 -22.12 -5.90
C ALA A 10 0.13 -21.23 -4.74
N GLY A 11 -0.63 -20.25 -4.29
CA GLY A 11 -0.27 -19.31 -3.24
C GLY A 11 -1.46 -18.54 -2.67
N PRO A 12 -1.25 -17.74 -1.62
CA PRO A 12 -2.31 -16.96 -0.98
C PRO A 12 -2.88 -15.92 -1.96
N ARG A 13 -4.17 -15.63 -1.86
CA ARG A 13 -4.83 -14.61 -2.69
C ARG A 13 -4.27 -13.22 -2.37
N PRO A 14 -4.04 -12.36 -3.37
CA PRO A 14 -3.73 -10.96 -3.13
C PRO A 14 -4.87 -10.25 -2.40
N VAL A 15 -4.57 -9.13 -1.77
CA VAL A 15 -5.57 -8.31 -1.06
C VAL A 15 -5.52 -6.90 -1.61
N VAL A 16 -6.65 -6.43 -2.10
CA VAL A 16 -6.87 -5.06 -2.54
C VAL A 16 -7.43 -4.25 -1.38
N PHE A 17 -6.69 -3.22 -0.97
CA PHE A 17 -7.16 -2.19 -0.04
C PHE A 17 -7.56 -0.95 -0.80
N SER A 18 -8.74 -0.42 -0.51
CA SER A 18 -9.19 0.86 -1.06
C SER A 18 -9.96 1.67 -0.01
N GLY A 19 -10.29 2.91 -0.36
CA GLY A 19 -11.02 3.83 0.49
C GLY A 19 -10.38 5.20 0.56
N PRO A 20 -11.10 6.21 1.06
CA PRO A 20 -10.67 7.59 0.96
C PRO A 20 -9.39 7.89 1.75
N SER A 21 -8.68 8.93 1.29
CA SER A 21 -7.55 9.47 2.03
C SER A 21 -8.00 9.95 3.41
N GLY A 22 -7.35 9.48 4.48
CA GLY A 22 -7.76 9.79 5.86
C GLY A 22 -8.66 8.74 6.51
N ALA A 23 -9.11 7.71 5.78
CA ALA A 23 -9.89 6.60 6.35
C ALA A 23 -9.11 5.74 7.36
N GLY A 24 -7.77 5.80 7.35
CA GLY A 24 -6.92 5.06 8.29
C GLY A 24 -6.30 3.79 7.71
N LYS A 25 -6.36 3.56 6.40
CA LYS A 25 -5.74 2.41 5.71
C LYS A 25 -4.31 2.13 6.17
N SER A 26 -3.44 3.15 6.06
CA SER A 26 -2.02 3.01 6.42
C SER A 26 -1.79 2.64 7.89
N THR A 27 -2.65 3.09 8.80
CA THR A 27 -2.57 2.74 10.22
C THR A 27 -2.90 1.27 10.46
N LEU A 28 -3.98 0.79 9.83
CA LEU A 28 -4.39 -0.61 9.89
C LEU A 28 -3.35 -1.53 9.26
N LEU A 29 -2.83 -1.16 8.09
CA LEU A 29 -1.79 -1.93 7.40
C LEU A 29 -0.49 -2.01 8.19
N LYS A 30 -0.04 -0.90 8.80
CA LYS A 30 1.14 -0.91 9.69
C LYS A 30 0.96 -1.85 10.87
N LYS A 31 -0.22 -1.83 11.49
CA LYS A 31 -0.53 -2.71 12.61
C LYS A 31 -0.55 -4.18 12.17
N LEU A 32 -1.16 -4.47 11.02
CA LEU A 32 -1.24 -5.80 10.43
C LEU A 32 0.16 -6.36 10.12
N MET A 33 1.00 -5.60 9.44
CA MET A 33 2.35 -6.02 9.09
C MET A 33 3.25 -6.20 10.31
N LYS A 34 3.05 -5.39 11.36
CA LYS A 34 3.79 -5.54 12.61
C LYS A 34 3.41 -6.81 13.36
N GLU A 35 2.11 -7.18 13.38
CA GLU A 35 1.63 -8.38 14.07
C GLU A 35 1.94 -9.67 13.28
N TYR A 36 1.95 -9.59 11.96
CA TYR A 36 2.15 -10.72 11.06
C TYR A 36 3.40 -10.53 10.20
N ASP A 37 4.56 -10.42 10.87
CA ASP A 37 5.84 -10.31 10.18
C ASP A 37 6.09 -11.52 9.26
N GLY A 38 6.59 -11.27 8.06
CA GLY A 38 6.86 -12.32 7.06
C GLY A 38 5.63 -12.99 6.45
N VAL A 39 4.42 -12.42 6.63
CA VAL A 39 3.17 -12.95 6.03
C VAL A 39 2.71 -12.10 4.84
N PHE A 40 2.97 -10.81 4.87
CA PHE A 40 2.51 -9.84 3.86
C PHE A 40 3.67 -9.21 3.11
N GLY A 41 3.42 -8.84 1.86
CA GLY A 41 4.32 -8.00 1.07
C GLY A 41 3.53 -6.97 0.26
N PHE A 42 4.06 -5.76 0.12
CA PHE A 42 3.46 -4.75 -0.75
C PHE A 42 3.86 -4.97 -2.20
N SER A 43 2.89 -4.85 -3.11
CA SER A 43 3.18 -4.57 -4.50
C SER A 43 3.61 -3.11 -4.64
N VAL A 44 4.87 -2.88 -4.98
CA VAL A 44 5.37 -1.52 -5.22
C VAL A 44 4.82 -1.02 -6.55
N SER A 45 3.95 -0.02 -6.50
CA SER A 45 3.36 0.59 -7.69
C SER A 45 4.38 1.47 -8.43
N HIS A 46 4.16 1.66 -9.73
CA HIS A 46 4.90 2.62 -10.55
C HIS A 46 4.19 3.97 -10.57
N THR A 47 4.96 5.05 -10.68
CA THR A 47 4.39 6.39 -10.85
C THR A 47 5.31 7.30 -11.65
N THR A 48 4.70 8.24 -12.38
CA THR A 48 5.41 9.34 -13.05
C THR A 48 5.54 10.59 -12.17
N ARG A 49 4.99 10.56 -10.95
CA ARG A 49 5.15 11.60 -9.95
C ARG A 49 6.60 11.67 -9.47
N ASN A 50 7.11 12.87 -9.27
CA ASN A 50 8.41 13.04 -8.63
C ASN A 50 8.38 12.52 -7.18
N PRO A 51 9.47 11.89 -6.68
CA PRO A 51 9.58 11.47 -5.30
C PRO A 51 9.49 12.68 -4.34
N ARG A 52 8.87 12.46 -3.19
CA ARG A 52 8.85 13.43 -2.11
C ARG A 52 10.11 13.31 -1.26
N PRO A 53 10.46 14.33 -0.45
CA PRO A 53 11.59 14.24 0.47
C PRO A 53 11.46 12.99 1.36
N GLY A 54 12.47 12.11 1.28
CA GLY A 54 12.53 10.88 2.07
C GLY A 54 11.92 9.64 1.43
N GLU A 55 11.33 9.73 0.23
CA GLU A 55 10.92 8.58 -0.57
C GLU A 55 12.09 8.05 -1.40
N GLU A 56 12.23 6.73 -1.51
CA GLU A 56 13.29 6.08 -2.27
C GLU A 56 12.71 5.17 -3.37
N ASN A 57 13.39 5.12 -4.51
CA ASN A 57 12.93 4.35 -5.68
C ASN A 57 12.90 2.85 -5.39
N GLY A 58 11.74 2.20 -5.59
CA GLY A 58 11.60 0.76 -5.54
C GLY A 58 11.70 0.11 -4.15
N LYS A 59 11.77 0.88 -3.08
CA LYS A 59 11.71 0.34 -1.71
C LYS A 59 10.28 0.07 -1.27
N GLY A 60 9.76 -1.12 -1.58
CA GLY A 60 8.60 -1.65 -0.89
C GLY A 60 8.96 -1.98 0.56
N THR A 61 8.14 -1.56 1.53
CA THR A 61 8.35 -1.91 2.93
C THR A 61 8.06 -3.39 3.14
N THR A 62 9.09 -4.24 3.03
CA THR A 62 9.04 -5.56 3.64
C THR A 62 9.30 -5.36 5.13
N CYS A 63 8.28 -5.57 5.94
CA CYS A 63 8.44 -5.62 7.39
C CYS A 63 9.06 -6.97 7.76
N SER A 64 10.37 -7.09 7.66
CA SER A 64 11.09 -8.12 8.39
C SER A 64 11.64 -7.50 9.65
N SER A 65 11.28 -8.03 10.80
CA SER A 65 11.79 -7.63 12.13
C SER A 65 13.32 -7.73 12.24
N SER A 66 13.97 -8.35 11.25
CA SER A 66 15.42 -8.56 11.16
C SER A 66 16.18 -7.46 10.43
N PHE A 67 15.52 -6.49 9.80
CA PHE A 67 16.16 -5.37 9.13
C PHE A 67 15.77 -4.02 9.75
N MET A 68 16.26 -3.77 10.95
CA MET A 68 16.68 -2.42 11.30
C MET A 68 17.85 -2.09 10.36
N THR A 69 17.55 -1.62 9.15
CA THR A 69 18.58 -1.04 8.32
C THR A 69 18.97 0.28 8.97
N THR A 70 19.97 0.21 9.84
CA THR A 70 20.69 1.37 10.29
C THR A 70 21.42 1.92 9.06
N VAL A 71 20.79 2.83 8.33
CA VAL A 71 21.50 3.60 7.33
C VAL A 71 22.41 4.53 8.11
N THR A 72 23.64 4.11 8.27
CA THR A 72 24.71 4.96 8.78
C THR A 72 25.09 5.91 7.63
N VAL A 73 24.46 7.08 7.57
CA VAL A 73 24.91 8.14 6.68
C VAL A 73 26.16 8.72 7.30
N ASN A 74 27.31 8.29 6.82
CA ASN A 74 28.59 8.91 7.14
C ASN A 74 28.68 10.24 6.40
N HIS A 75 28.12 11.30 6.94
CA HIS A 75 28.50 12.65 6.54
C HIS A 75 29.80 13.01 7.23
N ILE A 76 30.91 12.87 6.50
CA ILE A 76 32.19 13.43 6.87
C ILE A 76 32.10 14.93 6.61
N PHE A 77 31.89 15.72 7.65
CA PHE A 77 32.16 17.15 7.62
C PHE A 77 33.63 17.34 8.00
N MET A 78 34.47 17.58 7.02
CA MET A 78 35.82 18.05 7.26
C MET A 78 35.75 19.52 7.68
N SER A 79 35.83 19.80 8.97
CA SER A 79 36.24 21.11 9.50
C SER A 79 37.71 20.98 9.89
N GLN A 80 38.52 21.73 9.21
CA GLN A 80 39.97 21.85 9.45
C GLN A 80 40.20 22.62 10.75
N TYR A 81 40.44 21.91 11.87
CA TYR A 81 41.18 22.39 13.01
C TYR A 81 41.79 21.18 13.76
N ASN A 82 43.08 21.28 14.05
CA ASN A 82 43.97 20.35 14.71
C ASN A 82 43.30 19.35 15.68
N GLY A 83 43.43 18.04 15.40
CA GLY A 83 43.22 16.99 16.39
C GLY A 83 41.90 16.21 16.13
N SER A 84 42.07 14.94 15.87
CA SER A 84 41.02 13.95 15.61
C SER A 84 39.83 14.03 16.56
N PHE A 85 38.66 14.36 16.05
CA PHE A 85 37.37 14.04 16.68
C PHE A 85 36.40 13.54 15.64
N LEU A 86 36.14 12.26 15.70
CA LEU A 86 35.09 11.56 14.92
C LEU A 86 33.77 11.77 15.66
N TYR A 87 32.93 12.71 15.24
CA TYR A 87 31.56 12.82 15.73
C TYR A 87 30.64 11.94 14.87
N LEU A 88 30.32 10.76 15.37
CA LEU A 88 29.25 9.93 14.84
C LEU A 88 27.90 10.52 15.25
N TYR A 89 27.24 11.27 14.37
CA TYR A 89 25.87 11.70 14.57
C TYR A 89 24.93 10.57 14.15
N LYS A 90 24.44 9.83 15.13
CA LYS A 90 23.41 8.78 14.93
C LYS A 90 22.05 9.47 14.83
N LYS A 91 21.62 9.84 13.62
CA LYS A 91 20.24 10.29 13.39
C LYS A 91 19.35 9.08 13.21
N HIS A 92 18.64 8.69 14.26
CA HIS A 92 17.55 7.73 14.15
C HIS A 92 16.41 8.38 13.36
N VAL A 93 16.35 8.11 12.06
CA VAL A 93 15.17 8.41 11.25
C VAL A 93 14.34 7.15 11.21
N SER A 94 13.33 7.09 12.08
CA SER A 94 12.32 6.05 12.02
C SER A 94 11.41 6.36 10.82
N PHE A 95 11.74 5.78 9.67
CA PHE A 95 10.97 5.97 8.44
C PHE A 95 9.88 4.89 8.36
N PHE A 96 8.65 5.25 8.76
CA PHE A 96 7.45 4.48 8.49
C PHE A 96 6.66 5.15 7.34
N GLY A 97 7.21 5.08 6.13
CA GLY A 97 6.48 5.39 4.91
C GLY A 97 5.91 4.10 4.34
N VAL A 98 4.60 3.93 4.35
CA VAL A 98 3.93 2.93 3.53
C VAL A 98 3.87 3.52 2.12
N SER A 99 4.49 2.85 1.17
CA SER A 99 4.54 3.09 -0.26
C SER A 99 5.62 4.05 -0.78
N ASP A 100 6.80 3.49 -0.97
CA ASP A 100 7.69 4.01 -2.00
C ASP A 100 7.21 3.48 -3.35
N TYR A 101 7.43 4.25 -4.41
CA TYR A 101 7.05 3.89 -5.77
C TYR A 101 8.27 3.51 -6.59
N HIS A 102 8.06 2.80 -7.69
CA HIS A 102 8.98 2.83 -8.81
C HIS A 102 8.76 4.13 -9.58
N TYR A 103 9.66 5.09 -9.41
CA TYR A 103 9.58 6.38 -10.09
C TYR A 103 10.13 6.24 -11.49
N VAL A 104 9.29 6.44 -12.50
CA VAL A 104 9.61 6.30 -13.91
C VAL A 104 9.18 7.52 -14.71
N THR A 105 9.73 7.70 -15.92
CA THR A 105 9.24 8.74 -16.82
C THR A 105 7.90 8.33 -17.45
N ARG A 106 7.17 9.32 -17.98
CA ARG A 106 5.88 9.07 -18.63
C ARG A 106 6.03 8.16 -19.87
N GLU A 107 7.10 8.33 -20.61
CA GLU A 107 7.42 7.53 -21.79
C GLU A 107 7.69 6.08 -21.43
N VAL A 108 8.49 5.83 -20.39
CA VAL A 108 8.77 4.50 -19.91
C VAL A 108 7.50 3.81 -19.41
N MET A 109 6.67 4.54 -18.67
CA MET A 109 5.41 3.98 -18.17
C MET A 109 4.43 3.67 -19.30
N GLN A 110 4.29 4.57 -20.28
CA GLN A 110 3.43 4.36 -21.44
C GLN A 110 3.87 3.13 -22.23
N THR A 111 5.16 3.00 -22.52
CA THR A 111 5.71 1.83 -23.22
C THR A 111 5.38 0.53 -22.49
N ALA A 112 5.50 0.49 -21.17
CA ALA A 112 5.19 -0.71 -20.38
C ALA A 112 3.66 -0.98 -20.34
N ILE A 113 2.82 0.05 -20.37
CA ILE A 113 1.36 -0.10 -20.51
C ILE A 113 1.02 -0.71 -21.88
N ASP A 114 1.61 -0.19 -22.95
CA ASP A 114 1.37 -0.66 -24.32
C ASP A 114 1.83 -2.12 -24.51
N ASN A 115 2.89 -2.52 -23.81
CA ASN A 115 3.35 -3.92 -23.74
C ASN A 115 2.46 -4.83 -22.89
N GLY A 116 1.49 -4.27 -22.15
CA GLY A 116 0.62 -5.03 -21.25
C GLY A 116 1.30 -5.51 -19.98
N ASP A 117 2.35 -4.83 -19.50
CA ASP A 117 3.11 -5.19 -18.30
C ASP A 117 2.37 -4.85 -17.00
N PHE A 118 1.32 -4.00 -17.09
CA PHE A 118 0.53 -3.59 -15.95
C PHE A 118 -0.75 -4.44 -15.78
N ILE A 119 -1.10 -4.72 -14.54
CA ILE A 119 -2.38 -5.31 -14.15
C ILE A 119 -3.46 -4.23 -14.19
N GLU A 120 -3.11 -3.04 -13.67
CA GLU A 120 -3.95 -1.86 -13.70
C GLU A 120 -3.08 -0.61 -13.85
N ASN A 121 -3.67 0.44 -14.41
CA ASN A 121 -3.08 1.78 -14.46
C ASN A 121 -4.18 2.84 -14.41
N ALA A 122 -3.83 4.00 -13.86
CA ALA A 122 -4.72 5.15 -13.77
C ALA A 122 -3.93 6.45 -13.87
N GLU A 123 -4.57 7.51 -14.33
CA GLU A 123 -4.02 8.86 -14.27
C GLU A 123 -4.75 9.68 -13.19
N PHE A 124 -3.99 10.27 -12.28
CA PHE A 124 -4.52 11.12 -11.22
C PHE A 124 -3.64 12.34 -11.03
N SER A 125 -4.26 13.53 -11.02
CA SER A 125 -3.57 14.84 -10.85
C SER A 125 -2.38 15.03 -11.79
N GLY A 126 -2.52 14.60 -13.08
CA GLY A 126 -1.50 14.74 -14.10
C GLY A 126 -0.34 13.75 -14.01
N ASN A 127 -0.39 12.80 -13.08
CA ASN A 127 0.59 11.72 -12.96
C ASN A 127 -0.05 10.36 -13.23
N MET A 128 0.73 9.48 -13.81
CA MET A 128 0.33 8.09 -14.02
C MET A 128 0.73 7.26 -12.80
N TYR A 129 -0.11 6.28 -12.50
CA TYR A 129 0.10 5.27 -11.45
C TYR A 129 -0.26 3.90 -12.02
N GLY A 130 0.37 2.84 -11.54
CA GLY A 130 0.00 1.50 -11.98
C GLY A 130 0.71 0.41 -11.20
N THR A 131 0.06 -0.75 -11.18
CA THR A 131 0.55 -1.98 -10.57
C THR A 131 1.03 -2.92 -11.65
N SER A 132 2.33 -3.20 -11.69
CA SER A 132 2.88 -4.12 -12.68
C SER A 132 2.64 -5.60 -12.28
N LYS A 133 2.49 -6.45 -13.30
CA LYS A 133 2.42 -7.91 -13.13
C LYS A 133 3.65 -8.44 -12.39
N ALA A 134 4.82 -7.94 -12.75
CA ALA A 134 6.09 -8.35 -12.14
C ALA A 134 6.15 -8.02 -10.64
N ALA A 135 5.63 -6.85 -10.21
CA ALA A 135 5.61 -6.47 -8.80
C ALA A 135 4.74 -7.41 -7.96
N VAL A 136 3.57 -7.78 -8.46
CA VAL A 136 2.70 -8.75 -7.78
C VAL A 136 3.32 -10.13 -7.74
N GLN A 137 3.86 -10.60 -8.87
CA GLN A 137 4.52 -11.91 -8.97
C GLN A 137 5.74 -12.01 -8.05
N ALA A 138 6.52 -10.93 -7.89
CA ALA A 138 7.68 -10.90 -6.99
C ALA A 138 7.29 -11.08 -5.52
N VAL A 139 6.12 -10.61 -5.10
CA VAL A 139 5.58 -10.85 -3.75
C VAL A 139 5.06 -12.28 -3.62
N GLN A 140 4.27 -12.74 -4.60
CA GLN A 140 3.71 -14.09 -4.60
C GLN A 140 4.77 -15.19 -4.66
N ALA A 141 5.88 -14.96 -5.40
CA ALA A 141 7.01 -15.88 -5.45
C ALA A 141 7.69 -16.12 -4.10
N LYS A 142 7.51 -15.20 -3.14
CA LYS A 142 7.96 -15.35 -1.75
C LYS A 142 6.92 -16.01 -0.85
N ASN A 143 5.83 -16.52 -1.41
CA ASN A 143 4.68 -17.06 -0.68
C ASN A 143 4.09 -16.07 0.33
N LEU A 144 4.08 -14.77 0.02
CA LEU A 144 3.49 -13.72 0.83
C LEU A 144 2.11 -13.31 0.28
N ILE A 145 1.24 -12.85 1.16
CA ILE A 145 -0.01 -12.19 0.78
C ILE A 145 0.34 -10.83 0.17
N CYS A 146 0.09 -10.66 -1.12
CA CYS A 146 0.37 -9.43 -1.83
C CYS A 146 -0.67 -8.34 -1.51
N ILE A 147 -0.24 -7.21 -0.96
CA ILE A 147 -1.09 -6.06 -0.67
C ILE A 147 -1.01 -5.06 -1.84
N LEU A 148 -2.19 -4.65 -2.33
CA LEU A 148 -2.39 -3.60 -3.31
C LEU A 148 -3.22 -2.48 -2.68
N ASP A 149 -2.60 -1.32 -2.36
CA ASP A 149 -3.32 -0.11 -1.89
C ASP A 149 -3.59 0.78 -3.09
N ILE A 150 -4.81 0.72 -3.62
CA ILE A 150 -5.22 1.33 -4.88
C ILE A 150 -6.50 2.16 -4.71
N ASP A 151 -6.72 3.08 -5.65
CA ASP A 151 -7.94 3.88 -5.72
C ASP A 151 -9.11 3.12 -6.38
N MET A 152 -10.26 3.78 -6.49
CA MET A 152 -11.46 3.20 -7.12
C MET A 152 -11.22 2.76 -8.57
N GLN A 153 -10.44 3.54 -9.33
CA GLN A 153 -10.19 3.21 -10.73
C GLN A 153 -9.36 1.93 -10.83
N GLY A 154 -8.36 1.79 -9.96
CA GLY A 154 -7.57 0.57 -9.83
C GLY A 154 -8.44 -0.63 -9.43
N VAL A 155 -9.39 -0.46 -8.48
CA VAL A 155 -10.35 -1.52 -8.11
C VAL A 155 -11.15 -1.98 -9.34
N ARG A 156 -11.73 -1.05 -10.11
CA ARG A 156 -12.49 -1.38 -11.33
C ARG A 156 -11.63 -2.10 -12.37
N ASN A 157 -10.38 -1.68 -12.52
CA ASN A 157 -9.45 -2.27 -13.47
C ASN A 157 -9.09 -3.70 -13.06
N ILE A 158 -8.74 -3.94 -11.78
CA ILE A 158 -8.42 -5.28 -11.28
C ILE A 158 -9.62 -6.23 -11.33
N LYS A 159 -10.85 -5.72 -11.14
CA LYS A 159 -12.08 -6.53 -11.31
C LYS A 159 -12.23 -7.14 -12.70
N ARG A 160 -11.58 -6.58 -13.72
CA ARG A 160 -11.60 -7.07 -15.10
C ARG A 160 -10.50 -8.09 -15.39
N THR A 161 -9.62 -8.36 -14.42
CA THR A 161 -8.50 -9.30 -14.55
C THR A 161 -8.85 -10.63 -13.87
N ASP A 162 -8.00 -11.62 -14.07
CA ASP A 162 -8.07 -12.95 -13.47
C ASP A 162 -7.32 -13.05 -12.13
N LEU A 163 -6.88 -11.92 -11.55
CA LEU A 163 -6.08 -11.88 -10.32
C LEU A 163 -6.82 -12.43 -9.09
N ASN A 164 -8.16 -12.33 -9.05
CA ASN A 164 -9.03 -12.82 -7.98
C ASN A 164 -8.59 -12.45 -6.55
N PRO A 165 -8.33 -11.18 -6.24
CA PRO A 165 -7.95 -10.76 -4.90
C PRO A 165 -9.16 -10.74 -3.94
N ILE A 166 -8.88 -10.56 -2.64
CA ILE A 166 -9.88 -10.15 -1.65
C ILE A 166 -9.96 -8.62 -1.68
N TYR A 167 -11.16 -8.08 -1.90
CA TYR A 167 -11.37 -6.63 -1.96
C TYR A 167 -11.87 -6.09 -0.62
N ILE A 168 -11.08 -5.23 0.02
CA ILE A 168 -11.39 -4.63 1.33
C ILE A 168 -11.47 -3.12 1.18
N SER A 169 -12.62 -2.55 1.56
CA SER A 169 -12.80 -1.10 1.64
C SER A 169 -12.71 -0.62 3.09
N ILE A 170 -11.84 0.35 3.36
CA ILE A 170 -11.74 1.01 4.67
C ILE A 170 -12.42 2.37 4.58
N GLN A 171 -13.44 2.56 5.41
CA GLN A 171 -14.28 3.75 5.38
C GLN A 171 -14.22 4.53 6.70
N PRO A 172 -14.26 5.87 6.67
CA PRO A 172 -14.49 6.66 7.87
C PRO A 172 -15.97 6.53 8.28
N PRO A 173 -16.32 6.75 9.56
CA PRO A 173 -17.70 6.65 10.00
C PRO A 173 -18.60 7.75 9.42
N SER A 174 -18.02 8.90 9.07
CA SER A 174 -18.73 10.00 8.40
C SER A 174 -17.76 10.95 7.71
N MET A 175 -18.30 11.79 6.81
CA MET A 175 -17.54 12.87 6.17
C MET A 175 -17.02 13.88 7.21
N ALA A 176 -17.77 14.18 8.26
CA ALA A 176 -17.35 15.10 9.32
C ALA A 176 -16.11 14.56 10.07
N VAL A 177 -16.11 13.27 10.40
CA VAL A 177 -14.94 12.63 11.04
C VAL A 177 -13.75 12.61 10.09
N LEU A 178 -13.97 12.35 8.81
CA LEU A 178 -12.90 12.38 7.81
C LEU A 178 -12.29 13.77 7.67
N GLU A 179 -13.12 14.81 7.56
CA GLU A 179 -12.66 16.19 7.50
C GLU A 179 -11.82 16.57 8.72
N LYS A 180 -12.30 16.23 9.91
CA LYS A 180 -11.54 16.45 11.14
C LYS A 180 -10.18 15.75 11.09
N ARG A 181 -10.13 14.49 10.71
CA ARG A 181 -8.87 13.72 10.58
C ARG A 181 -7.90 14.34 9.58
N LEU A 182 -8.40 14.88 8.46
CA LEU A 182 -7.56 15.53 7.45
C LEU A 182 -7.03 16.89 7.94
N ARG A 183 -7.87 17.69 8.62
CA ARG A 183 -7.46 19.00 9.21
C ARG A 183 -6.43 18.82 10.32
N ASP A 184 -6.58 17.81 11.15
CA ASP A 184 -5.67 17.51 12.28
C ASP A 184 -4.24 17.19 11.82
N ARG A 185 -4.06 16.75 10.56
CA ARG A 185 -2.72 16.51 9.97
C ARG A 185 -1.92 17.79 9.72
N LYS A 186 -2.57 18.94 9.57
CA LYS A 186 -1.96 20.24 9.32
C LYS A 186 -0.99 20.27 8.10
N THR A 187 -1.18 19.39 7.13
CA THR A 187 -0.31 19.22 5.96
C THR A 187 -0.96 19.71 4.66
N GLU A 188 -2.21 20.14 4.71
CA GLU A 188 -3.02 20.45 3.54
C GLU A 188 -3.39 21.94 3.52
N SER A 189 -3.41 22.53 2.32
CA SER A 189 -4.10 23.81 2.07
C SER A 189 -5.62 23.57 2.05
N GLU A 190 -6.41 24.61 2.29
CA GLU A 190 -7.88 24.49 2.25
C GLU A 190 -8.36 24.01 0.87
N GLU A 191 -7.75 24.47 -0.21
CA GLU A 191 -8.08 24.00 -1.57
C GLU A 191 -7.81 22.50 -1.74
N SER A 192 -6.65 22.01 -1.26
CA SER A 192 -6.29 20.60 -1.30
C SER A 192 -7.26 19.77 -0.45
N LEU A 193 -7.63 20.26 0.73
CA LEU A 193 -8.60 19.63 1.62
C LEU A 193 -9.96 19.46 0.94
N GLN A 194 -10.47 20.52 0.31
CA GLN A 194 -11.77 20.47 -0.38
C GLN A 194 -11.77 19.51 -1.57
N LYS A 195 -10.66 19.42 -2.32
CA LYS A 195 -10.49 18.42 -3.38
C LYS A 195 -10.54 17.00 -2.83
N ARG A 196 -9.87 16.75 -1.69
CA ARG A 196 -9.85 15.42 -1.03
C ARG A 196 -11.21 15.04 -0.46
N LEU A 197 -11.95 15.98 0.11
CA LEU A 197 -13.30 15.71 0.63
C LEU A 197 -14.28 15.35 -0.48
N ARG A 198 -14.23 16.06 -1.62
CA ARG A 198 -15.03 15.69 -2.79
C ARG A 198 -14.68 14.30 -3.33
N ALA A 199 -13.40 13.99 -3.45
CA ALA A 199 -12.97 12.66 -3.86
C ALA A 199 -13.41 11.58 -2.87
N ALA A 200 -13.29 11.86 -1.58
CA ALA A 200 -13.70 10.92 -0.53
C ALA A 200 -15.21 10.62 -0.57
N GLN A 201 -16.06 11.59 -0.86
CA GLN A 201 -17.48 11.36 -1.02
C GLN A 201 -17.78 10.39 -2.16
N VAL A 202 -17.11 10.57 -3.29
CA VAL A 202 -17.23 9.66 -4.45
C VAL A 202 -16.72 8.25 -4.07
N ASP A 203 -15.58 8.15 -3.36
CA ASP A 203 -15.04 6.87 -2.88
C ASP A 203 -16.02 6.15 -1.94
N MET A 204 -16.66 6.88 -1.04
CA MET A 204 -17.64 6.32 -0.10
C MET A 204 -18.91 5.83 -0.79
N GLU A 205 -19.39 6.55 -1.80
CA GLU A 205 -20.53 6.10 -2.62
C GLU A 205 -20.17 4.85 -3.44
N PHE A 206 -19.03 4.85 -4.10
CA PHE A 206 -18.53 3.71 -4.85
C PHE A 206 -18.41 2.45 -4.00
N SER A 207 -17.99 2.59 -2.74
CA SER A 207 -17.85 1.44 -1.85
C SER A 207 -19.16 0.72 -1.55
N LYS A 208 -20.31 1.39 -1.75
CA LYS A 208 -21.66 0.83 -1.55
C LYS A 208 -22.17 0.08 -2.79
N GLU A 209 -21.52 0.22 -3.93
CA GLU A 209 -21.93 -0.48 -5.17
C GLU A 209 -21.84 -2.00 -4.96
N PRO A 210 -22.91 -2.76 -5.24
CA PRO A 210 -22.92 -4.21 -5.05
C PRO A 210 -21.78 -4.91 -5.80
N GLY A 211 -21.07 -5.80 -5.12
CA GLY A 211 -20.02 -6.61 -5.73
C GLY A 211 -18.68 -5.90 -5.92
N MET A 212 -18.52 -4.64 -5.51
CA MET A 212 -17.23 -3.94 -5.59
C MET A 212 -16.25 -4.42 -4.53
N PHE A 213 -16.71 -4.66 -3.31
CA PHE A 213 -15.87 -5.11 -2.20
C PHE A 213 -16.46 -6.36 -1.56
N ASP A 214 -15.58 -7.25 -1.11
CA ASP A 214 -15.95 -8.44 -0.34
C ASP A 214 -16.17 -8.07 1.13
N VAL A 215 -15.40 -7.09 1.63
CA VAL A 215 -15.48 -6.62 3.02
C VAL A 215 -15.43 -5.09 3.06
N LEU A 216 -16.35 -4.51 3.83
CA LEU A 216 -16.41 -3.09 4.10
C LEU A 216 -16.19 -2.86 5.59
N ILE A 217 -15.10 -2.19 5.94
CA ILE A 217 -14.69 -1.94 7.33
C ILE A 217 -14.87 -0.47 7.66
N MET A 218 -15.76 -0.18 8.61
CA MET A 218 -15.96 1.16 9.16
C MET A 218 -14.90 1.42 10.24
N ASN A 219 -13.94 2.29 9.96
CA ASN A 219 -12.88 2.64 10.90
C ASN A 219 -13.30 3.80 11.81
N ASP A 220 -14.22 3.54 12.70
CA ASP A 220 -14.58 4.43 13.80
C ASP A 220 -13.64 4.23 15.00
N ASN A 221 -13.57 3.02 15.49
CA ASN A 221 -12.60 2.56 16.47
C ASN A 221 -11.51 1.72 15.79
N LEU A 222 -10.25 2.06 16.05
CA LEU A 222 -9.11 1.39 15.41
C LEU A 222 -9.02 -0.11 15.75
N GLU A 223 -9.28 -0.47 17.03
CA GLU A 223 -9.14 -1.87 17.47
C GLU A 223 -10.25 -2.75 16.89
N ASP A 224 -11.47 -2.23 16.83
CA ASP A 224 -12.62 -2.93 16.23
C ASP A 224 -12.43 -3.11 14.73
N ALA A 225 -11.99 -2.06 14.03
CA ALA A 225 -11.67 -2.11 12.60
C ALA A 225 -10.52 -3.08 12.32
N TYR A 226 -9.52 -3.11 13.20
CA TYR A 226 -8.41 -4.06 13.09
C TYR A 226 -8.84 -5.50 13.34
N GLY A 227 -9.73 -5.74 14.31
CA GLY A 227 -10.34 -7.05 14.54
C GLY A 227 -11.09 -7.58 13.31
N GLN A 228 -11.91 -6.73 12.67
CA GLN A 228 -12.61 -7.06 11.43
C GLN A 228 -11.63 -7.37 10.29
N LEU A 229 -10.55 -6.59 10.15
CA LEU A 229 -9.51 -6.81 9.15
C LEU A 229 -8.83 -8.16 9.35
N LYS A 230 -8.43 -8.51 10.57
CA LYS A 230 -7.83 -9.81 10.88
C LYS A 230 -8.78 -10.97 10.58
N HIS A 231 -10.05 -10.81 10.92
CA HIS A 231 -11.05 -11.83 10.62
C HIS A 231 -11.19 -12.05 9.11
N ALA A 232 -11.26 -10.98 8.33
CA ALA A 232 -11.37 -11.04 6.87
C ALA A 232 -10.17 -11.73 6.19
N LEU A 233 -9.00 -11.67 6.80
CA LEU A 233 -7.74 -12.23 6.26
C LEU A 233 -7.31 -13.53 6.95
N SER A 234 -8.10 -14.07 7.88
CA SER A 234 -7.70 -15.20 8.73
C SER A 234 -7.35 -16.46 7.95
N GLU A 235 -8.07 -16.74 6.88
CA GLU A 235 -7.83 -17.90 6.01
C GLU A 235 -6.49 -17.79 5.28
N GLU A 236 -6.23 -16.65 4.63
CA GLU A 236 -5.00 -16.41 3.87
C GLU A 236 -3.77 -16.39 4.80
N ILE A 237 -3.89 -15.74 5.97
CA ILE A 237 -2.85 -15.75 7.00
C ILE A 237 -2.54 -17.19 7.45
N GLY A 238 -3.59 -17.99 7.65
CA GLY A 238 -3.46 -19.39 8.05
C GLY A 238 -2.74 -20.23 6.99
N MET A 239 -3.01 -19.99 5.70
CA MET A 239 -2.32 -20.67 4.60
C MET A 239 -0.82 -20.37 4.58
N VAL A 240 -0.44 -19.09 4.64
CA VAL A 240 0.98 -18.68 4.64
C VAL A 240 1.73 -19.26 5.85
N LYS A 241 1.14 -19.18 7.06
CA LYS A 241 1.76 -19.73 8.25
C LYS A 241 2.00 -21.23 8.18
N LYS A 242 1.06 -22.01 7.63
CA LYS A 242 1.23 -23.46 7.47
C LYS A 242 2.41 -23.80 6.55
N VAL A 243 2.57 -23.09 5.43
CA VAL A 243 3.68 -23.30 4.49
C VAL A 243 5.02 -22.96 5.16
N ASN A 244 5.09 -21.81 5.86
CA ASN A 244 6.32 -21.37 6.51
C ASN A 244 6.74 -22.29 7.70
N MET A 245 5.81 -23.03 8.29
CA MET A 245 6.13 -24.04 9.33
C MET A 245 6.58 -25.38 8.75
N SER A 246 6.37 -25.61 7.45
CA SER A 246 6.70 -26.87 6.76
C SER A 246 8.02 -26.79 5.98
N SER A 247 8.61 -25.59 5.91
CA SER A 247 9.91 -25.30 5.26
C SER A 247 11.02 -25.18 6.25
#